data_ec391adf1194720297fc58416c8300c2
#
_entry.id   ec391adf1194720297fc58416c8300c2
#
_cell.length_a   1.000
_cell.length_b   1.000
_cell.length_c   1.000
_cell.angle_alpha   90.00
_cell.angle_beta   90.00
_cell.angle_gamma   90.00
#
_symmetry.space_group_name_H-M   'P 1'
#
loop_
_entity.id
_entity.type
_entity.pdbx_description
1 polymer ?
#
loop_
_entity_poly.entity_id
_entity_poly.type
_entity_poly.pdbx_seq_one_letter_code
_entity_poly.pdbx_strand_id
1 'polypeptide(L)'
;EKIAEVLPSDLESVREECVKTQEELLAAVNEARCTWGELWFDKIIVAAPGTTAFCIAQTLREEWADTEKLTVICQNTLKDLWEPVEADEILLAEKDSKKIEKILQQADNTLILGSSSESSVLLREGKKFWCCNIAYPVQDEVLLATAPFAGIRGAGHMLQRLWNLKIKAQLPY
;
A
#
# COMPACT_ATOMS: atom_id res chain seq x y z
N GLU A 1 8.64 24.60 -9.95
CA GLU A 1 8.82 26.02 -10.37
C GLU A 1 7.56 26.58 -11.05
N LYS A 2 6.99 25.94 -12.10
CA LYS A 2 5.80 26.45 -12.80
C LYS A 2 4.54 26.54 -11.92
N ILE A 3 4.40 25.71 -10.89
CA ILE A 3 3.27 25.77 -9.95
C ILE A 3 3.42 26.96 -9.02
N ALA A 4 4.64 27.34 -8.64
CA ALA A 4 4.93 28.46 -7.77
C ALA A 4 4.62 29.82 -8.45
N GLU A 5 4.67 29.90 -9.77
CA GLU A 5 4.30 31.10 -10.52
C GLU A 5 2.78 31.36 -10.54
N VAL A 6 1.98 30.28 -10.37
CA VAL A 6 0.51 30.36 -10.42
C VAL A 6 -0.13 30.49 -9.05
N LEU A 7 0.53 30.00 -8.01
CA LEU A 7 0.08 30.10 -6.63
C LEU A 7 1.11 30.92 -5.84
N PRO A 8 0.82 32.19 -5.56
CA PRO A 8 1.65 32.99 -4.67
C PRO A 8 1.47 32.53 -3.22
N SER A 9 1.87 31.31 -2.95
CA SER A 9 1.97 30.77 -1.61
C SER A 9 3.40 31.00 -1.11
N ASP A 10 3.52 31.30 0.15
CA ASP A 10 4.79 31.32 0.83
C ASP A 10 5.40 29.91 0.83
N LEU A 11 6.22 29.64 -0.18
CA LEU A 11 6.84 28.32 -0.38
C LEU A 11 7.73 27.92 0.81
N GLU A 12 8.30 28.89 1.51
CA GLU A 12 9.10 28.65 2.71
C GLU A 12 8.22 28.10 3.84
N SER A 13 7.08 28.74 4.10
CA SER A 13 6.11 28.29 5.10
C SER A 13 5.57 26.88 4.79
N VAL A 14 5.27 26.60 3.54
CA VAL A 14 4.85 25.25 3.10
C VAL A 14 5.93 24.20 3.32
N ARG A 15 7.18 24.57 3.02
CA ARG A 15 8.34 23.70 3.23
C ARG A 15 8.58 23.40 4.70
N GLU A 16 8.52 24.42 5.56
CA GLU A 16 8.65 24.28 7.01
C GLU A 16 7.54 23.34 7.57
N GLU A 17 6.31 23.54 7.15
CA GLU A 17 5.17 22.68 7.54
C GLU A 17 5.38 21.22 7.09
N CYS A 18 5.89 21.01 5.86
CA CYS A 18 6.21 19.67 5.37
C CYS A 18 7.31 18.99 6.19
N VAL A 19 8.40 19.71 6.49
CA VAL A 19 9.51 19.19 7.30
C VAL A 19 9.00 18.82 8.69
N LYS A 20 8.28 19.72 9.35
CA LYS A 20 7.69 19.47 10.66
C LYS A 20 6.77 18.22 10.66
N THR A 21 5.87 18.13 9.68
CA THR A 21 4.96 16.99 9.56
C THR A 21 5.73 15.68 9.35
N GLN A 22 6.83 15.71 8.58
CA GLN A 22 7.68 14.55 8.37
C GLN A 22 8.41 14.14 9.65
N GLU A 23 8.96 15.08 10.42
CA GLU A 23 9.60 14.80 11.70
C GLU A 23 8.63 14.19 12.72
N GLU A 24 7.41 14.75 12.83
CA GLU A 24 6.35 14.21 13.67
C GLU A 24 5.98 12.78 13.28
N LEU A 25 5.85 12.50 11.98
CA LEU A 25 5.56 11.16 11.47
C LEU A 25 6.69 10.18 11.78
N LEU A 26 7.94 10.57 11.54
CA LEU A 26 9.11 9.72 11.82
C LEU A 26 9.22 9.38 13.31
N ALA A 27 8.95 10.34 14.20
CA ALA A 27 8.91 10.10 15.63
C ALA A 27 7.84 9.07 16.00
N ALA A 28 6.61 9.23 15.48
CA ALA A 28 5.51 8.29 15.72
C ALA A 28 5.78 6.89 15.15
N VAL A 29 6.39 6.80 13.96
CA VAL A 29 6.81 5.54 13.35
C VAL A 29 7.86 4.82 14.19
N ASN A 30 8.85 5.54 14.69
CA ASN A 30 9.89 4.98 15.55
C ASN A 30 9.31 4.46 16.88
N GLU A 31 8.37 5.20 17.49
CA GLU A 31 7.65 4.75 18.68
C GLU A 31 6.85 3.48 18.40
N ALA A 32 6.15 3.42 17.27
CA ALA A 32 5.40 2.23 16.87
C ALA A 32 6.32 1.02 16.64
N ARG A 33 7.48 1.22 15.99
CA ARG A 33 8.50 0.18 15.81
C ARG A 33 9.04 -0.34 17.14
N CYS A 34 9.35 0.55 18.07
CA CYS A 34 9.82 0.16 19.40
C CYS A 34 8.76 -0.64 20.17
N THR A 35 7.48 -0.29 20.02
CA THR A 35 6.38 -0.91 20.78
C THR A 35 5.88 -2.20 20.14
N TRP A 36 5.73 -2.24 18.81
CA TRP A 36 5.06 -3.30 18.05
C TRP A 36 5.98 -4.08 17.12
N GLY A 37 7.26 -3.70 17.05
CA GLY A 37 8.26 -4.27 16.13
C GLY A 37 8.10 -3.82 14.69
N GLU A 38 9.00 -4.30 13.83
CA GLU A 38 8.97 -4.04 12.40
C GLU A 38 7.75 -4.67 11.73
N LEU A 39 7.27 -4.04 10.66
CA LEU A 39 6.23 -4.61 9.82
C LEU A 39 6.84 -5.71 8.95
N TRP A 40 6.37 -6.92 9.16
CA TRP A 40 6.76 -8.10 8.40
C TRP A 40 5.52 -8.86 7.96
N PHE A 41 5.51 -9.26 6.68
CA PHE A 41 4.48 -10.15 6.11
C PHE A 41 5.17 -11.18 5.21
N ASP A 42 4.78 -12.46 5.31
CA ASP A 42 5.35 -13.52 4.48
C ASP A 42 5.19 -13.21 3.00
N LYS A 43 4.00 -12.74 2.62
CA LYS A 43 3.67 -12.38 1.24
C LYS A 43 2.89 -11.08 1.19
N ILE A 44 3.20 -10.25 0.21
CA ILE A 44 2.45 -9.03 -0.09
C ILE A 44 2.03 -9.07 -1.56
N ILE A 45 0.76 -8.77 -1.82
CA ILE A 45 0.22 -8.54 -3.16
C ILE A 45 -0.27 -7.10 -3.24
N VAL A 46 0.27 -6.34 -4.17
CA VAL A 46 -0.19 -4.97 -4.48
C VAL A 46 -0.96 -5.03 -5.79
N ALA A 47 -2.26 -4.72 -5.76
CA ALA A 47 -3.14 -4.74 -6.92
C ALA A 47 -3.82 -3.37 -7.10
N ALA A 48 -3.34 -2.58 -8.06
CA ALA A 48 -3.82 -1.21 -8.28
C ALA A 48 -3.52 -0.74 -9.73
N PRO A 49 -4.07 0.41 -10.15
CA PRO A 49 -3.64 1.07 -11.38
C PRO A 49 -2.14 1.33 -11.40
N GLY A 50 -1.51 1.19 -12.56
CA GLY A 50 -0.08 1.04 -12.78
C GLY A 50 0.84 1.91 -11.91
N THR A 51 0.79 3.24 -12.05
CA THR A 51 1.67 4.13 -11.27
C THR A 51 1.43 4.01 -9.75
N THR A 52 0.18 3.86 -9.32
CA THR A 52 -0.14 3.65 -7.90
C THR A 52 0.45 2.33 -7.39
N ALA A 53 0.31 1.25 -8.17
CA ALA A 53 0.86 -0.05 -7.79
C ALA A 53 2.37 0.00 -7.63
N PHE A 54 3.07 0.64 -8.56
CA PHE A 54 4.53 0.77 -8.53
C PHE A 54 5.01 1.66 -7.38
N CYS A 55 4.41 2.83 -7.19
CA CYS A 55 4.78 3.72 -6.08
C CYS A 55 4.60 3.03 -4.71
N ILE A 56 3.49 2.33 -4.51
CA ILE A 56 3.24 1.62 -3.25
C ILE A 56 4.21 0.44 -3.09
N ALA A 57 4.46 -0.33 -4.14
CA ALA A 57 5.39 -1.45 -4.08
C ALA A 57 6.82 -1.00 -3.76
N GLN A 58 7.27 0.09 -4.36
CA GLN A 58 8.57 0.70 -4.07
C GLN A 58 8.64 1.18 -2.62
N THR A 59 7.65 1.96 -2.17
CA THR A 59 7.62 2.46 -0.80
C THR A 59 7.55 1.33 0.24
N LEU A 60 6.84 0.22 -0.07
CA LEU A 60 6.84 -0.97 0.77
C LEU A 60 8.25 -1.54 0.93
N ARG A 61 8.94 -1.77 -0.18
CA ARG A 61 10.30 -2.36 -0.15
C ARG A 61 11.33 -1.47 0.54
N GLU A 62 11.26 -0.16 0.32
CA GLU A 62 12.27 0.77 0.81
C GLU A 62 12.02 1.22 2.25
N GLU A 63 10.74 1.33 2.68
CA GLU A 63 10.44 2.07 3.90
C GLU A 63 9.43 1.40 4.84
N TRP A 64 8.42 0.69 4.32
CA TRP A 64 7.25 0.36 5.13
C TRP A 64 7.26 -1.02 5.74
N ALA A 65 7.60 -2.05 4.99
CA ALA A 65 7.49 -3.42 5.46
C ALA A 65 8.43 -4.37 4.75
N ASP A 66 9.00 -5.31 5.50
CA ASP A 66 9.73 -6.43 4.93
C ASP A 66 8.79 -7.56 4.51
N THR A 67 9.16 -8.26 3.44
CA THR A 67 8.41 -9.41 2.94
C THR A 67 9.34 -10.39 2.23
N GLU A 68 9.02 -11.69 2.32
CA GLU A 68 9.72 -12.71 1.54
C GLU A 68 9.34 -12.66 0.06
N LYS A 69 8.08 -12.31 -0.23
CA LYS A 69 7.58 -12.27 -1.60
C LYS A 69 6.66 -11.07 -1.83
N LEU A 70 7.05 -10.22 -2.79
CA LEU A 70 6.25 -9.09 -3.27
C LEU A 70 5.77 -9.38 -4.70
N THR A 71 4.45 -9.45 -4.89
CA THR A 71 3.81 -9.56 -6.19
C THR A 71 3.06 -8.26 -6.50
N VAL A 72 3.28 -7.71 -7.69
CA VAL A 72 2.60 -6.50 -8.16
C VAL A 72 1.67 -6.85 -9.32
N ILE A 73 0.40 -6.50 -9.18
CA ILE A 73 -0.65 -6.67 -10.20
C ILE A 73 -1.04 -5.29 -10.70
N CYS A 74 -0.63 -4.96 -11.91
CA CYS A 74 -0.88 -3.67 -12.53
C CYS A 74 -2.15 -3.71 -13.36
N GLN A 75 -3.04 -2.76 -13.11
CA GLN A 75 -4.25 -2.53 -13.90
C GLN A 75 -4.05 -1.31 -14.80
N ASN A 76 -4.57 -1.37 -16.03
CA ASN A 76 -4.60 -0.24 -16.97
C ASN A 76 -3.24 0.45 -17.18
N THR A 77 -2.19 -0.31 -17.44
CA THR A 77 -0.82 0.22 -17.48
C THR A 77 -0.29 0.36 -18.89
N LEU A 78 0.22 1.55 -19.22
CA LEU A 78 1.03 1.78 -20.38
C LEU A 78 2.46 1.31 -20.10
N LYS A 79 2.96 0.34 -20.87
CA LYS A 79 4.29 -0.28 -20.68
C LYS A 79 5.45 0.71 -20.63
N ASP A 80 5.30 1.86 -21.29
CA ASP A 80 6.37 2.84 -21.46
C ASP A 80 6.59 3.76 -20.26
N LEU A 81 5.77 3.62 -19.20
CA LEU A 81 5.83 4.43 -17.99
C LEU A 81 6.40 3.65 -16.77
N TRP A 82 7.02 2.51 -17.01
CA TRP A 82 7.50 1.67 -15.92
C TRP A 82 8.89 2.08 -15.47
N GLU A 83 8.99 2.58 -14.26
CA GLU A 83 10.24 2.53 -13.53
C GLU A 83 10.43 1.11 -12.97
N PRO A 84 11.66 0.59 -12.95
CA PRO A 84 11.92 -0.74 -12.40
C PRO A 84 11.65 -0.73 -10.89
N VAL A 85 10.66 -1.50 -10.47
CA VAL A 85 10.37 -1.75 -9.06
C VAL A 85 10.95 -3.10 -8.68
N GLU A 86 11.65 -3.20 -7.57
CA GLU A 86 12.11 -4.47 -7.01
C GLU A 86 10.92 -5.27 -6.48
N ALA A 87 10.31 -6.05 -7.35
CA ALA A 87 9.26 -7.01 -7.03
C ALA A 87 9.66 -8.40 -7.55
N ASP A 88 9.27 -9.44 -6.82
CA ASP A 88 9.56 -10.83 -7.24
C ASP A 88 8.73 -11.21 -8.46
N GLU A 89 7.57 -10.57 -8.63
CA GLU A 89 6.69 -10.83 -9.75
C GLU A 89 5.86 -9.60 -10.11
N ILE A 90 5.82 -9.24 -11.40
CA ILE A 90 5.00 -8.16 -11.92
C ILE A 90 4.06 -8.73 -12.99
N LEU A 91 2.77 -8.56 -12.79
CA LEU A 91 1.71 -9.09 -13.63
C LEU A 91 0.84 -7.98 -14.19
N LEU A 92 0.34 -8.17 -15.40
CA LEU A 92 -0.61 -7.27 -16.06
C LEU A 92 -2.00 -7.85 -16.01
N ALA A 93 -2.96 -7.16 -15.42
CA ALA A 93 -4.32 -7.65 -15.25
C ALA A 93 -4.95 -8.11 -16.57
N GLU A 94 -4.71 -7.38 -17.67
CA GLU A 94 -5.26 -7.67 -18.99
C GLU A 94 -4.64 -8.89 -19.68
N LYS A 95 -3.40 -9.25 -19.33
CA LYS A 95 -2.66 -10.34 -20.01
C LYS A 95 -2.53 -11.59 -19.17
N ASP A 96 -2.36 -11.42 -17.87
CA ASP A 96 -1.97 -12.50 -16.96
C ASP A 96 -3.15 -12.98 -16.10
N SER A 97 -4.39 -12.75 -16.52
CA SER A 97 -5.61 -13.02 -15.72
C SER A 97 -5.65 -14.42 -15.09
N LYS A 98 -5.32 -15.47 -15.86
CA LYS A 98 -5.28 -16.85 -15.36
C LYS A 98 -4.19 -17.07 -14.29
N LYS A 99 -3.06 -16.41 -14.46
CA LYS A 99 -1.94 -16.50 -13.52
C LYS A 99 -2.27 -15.75 -12.24
N ILE A 100 -2.88 -14.59 -12.36
CA ILE A 100 -3.36 -13.79 -11.22
C ILE A 100 -4.40 -14.57 -10.43
N GLU A 101 -5.39 -15.16 -11.08
CA GLU A 101 -6.39 -15.98 -10.41
C GLU A 101 -5.74 -17.12 -9.63
N LYS A 102 -4.80 -17.85 -10.24
CA LYS A 102 -4.06 -18.92 -9.58
C LYS A 102 -3.26 -18.42 -8.36
N ILE A 103 -2.61 -17.26 -8.47
CA ILE A 103 -1.85 -16.67 -7.36
C ILE A 103 -2.80 -16.32 -6.21
N LEU A 104 -3.93 -15.67 -6.50
CA LEU A 104 -4.93 -15.33 -5.49
C LEU A 104 -5.52 -16.58 -4.83
N GLN A 105 -5.85 -17.62 -5.59
CA GLN A 105 -6.35 -18.90 -5.04
C GLN A 105 -5.33 -19.61 -4.14
N GLN A 106 -4.05 -19.39 -4.37
CA GLN A 106 -2.96 -19.97 -3.58
C GLN A 106 -2.42 -19.03 -2.49
N ALA A 107 -2.89 -17.79 -2.47
CA ALA A 107 -2.46 -16.79 -1.49
C ALA A 107 -3.07 -17.12 -0.12
N ASP A 108 -2.23 -17.61 0.78
CA ASP A 108 -2.56 -17.84 2.17
C ASP A 108 -1.55 -17.09 3.04
N ASN A 109 -1.99 -16.60 4.19
CA ASN A 109 -1.18 -15.76 5.09
C ASN A 109 -0.56 -14.56 4.36
N THR A 110 -1.39 -13.84 3.58
CA THR A 110 -0.94 -12.82 2.63
C THR A 110 -1.56 -11.46 2.94
N LEU A 111 -0.77 -10.39 2.90
CA LEU A 111 -1.27 -9.02 2.89
C LEU A 111 -1.67 -8.62 1.47
N ILE A 112 -2.90 -8.18 1.29
CA ILE A 112 -3.42 -7.63 0.04
C ILE A 112 -3.54 -6.11 0.18
N LEU A 113 -2.82 -5.39 -0.64
CA LEU A 113 -3.03 -3.96 -0.89
C LEU A 113 -3.72 -3.83 -2.23
N GLY A 114 -5.06 -3.74 -2.23
CA GLY A 114 -5.83 -3.86 -3.46
C GLY A 114 -7.24 -3.29 -3.34
N SER A 115 -8.20 -4.08 -3.75
CA SER A 115 -9.63 -3.75 -3.72
C SER A 115 -10.45 -4.90 -3.16
N SER A 116 -11.77 -4.67 -3.00
CA SER A 116 -12.69 -5.75 -2.60
C SER A 116 -12.78 -6.89 -3.64
N SER A 117 -12.27 -6.69 -4.85
CA SER A 117 -12.23 -7.74 -5.87
C SER A 117 -11.26 -8.85 -5.49
N GLU A 118 -10.05 -8.50 -5.08
CA GLU A 118 -9.02 -9.45 -4.66
C GLU A 118 -9.43 -10.13 -3.35
N SER A 119 -9.90 -9.37 -2.36
CA SER A 119 -10.34 -9.92 -1.07
C SER A 119 -11.50 -10.92 -1.24
N SER A 120 -12.43 -10.66 -2.16
CA SER A 120 -13.56 -11.57 -2.45
C SER A 120 -13.11 -12.91 -2.99
N VAL A 121 -12.05 -12.97 -3.80
CA VAL A 121 -11.49 -14.24 -4.29
C VAL A 121 -10.94 -15.06 -3.11
N LEU A 122 -10.16 -14.43 -2.24
CA LEU A 122 -9.55 -15.12 -1.10
C LEU A 122 -10.60 -15.58 -0.08
N LEU A 123 -11.63 -14.77 0.18
CA LEU A 123 -12.75 -15.15 1.04
C LEU A 123 -13.47 -16.38 0.51
N ARG A 124 -13.74 -16.43 -0.79
CA ARG A 124 -14.39 -17.58 -1.43
C ARG A 124 -13.57 -18.86 -1.31
N GLU A 125 -12.25 -18.73 -1.37
CA GLU A 125 -11.30 -19.86 -1.25
C GLU A 125 -10.98 -20.21 0.22
N GLY A 126 -11.58 -19.52 1.20
CA GLY A 126 -11.36 -19.75 2.63
C GLY A 126 -9.91 -19.48 3.09
N LYS A 127 -9.22 -18.54 2.45
CA LYS A 127 -7.83 -18.21 2.74
C LYS A 127 -7.70 -17.26 3.93
N LYS A 128 -6.59 -17.37 4.66
CA LYS A 128 -6.21 -16.38 5.67
C LYS A 128 -5.46 -15.24 4.98
N PHE A 129 -5.97 -14.04 5.11
CA PHE A 129 -5.36 -12.85 4.54
C PHE A 129 -5.69 -11.59 5.34
N TRP A 130 -4.95 -10.54 5.08
CA TRP A 130 -5.25 -9.17 5.54
C TRP A 130 -5.44 -8.29 4.31
N CYS A 131 -6.44 -7.42 4.34
CA CYS A 131 -6.72 -6.52 3.24
C CYS A 131 -6.64 -5.06 3.67
N CYS A 132 -5.99 -4.25 2.86
CA CYS A 132 -6.00 -2.81 2.93
C CYS A 132 -6.42 -2.26 1.57
N ASN A 133 -7.60 -1.64 1.52
CA ASN A 133 -8.12 -1.10 0.27
C ASN A 133 -7.32 0.13 -0.15
N ILE A 134 -6.72 0.07 -1.34
CA ILE A 134 -5.97 1.14 -2.00
C ILE A 134 -6.49 1.44 -3.40
N ALA A 135 -7.42 0.63 -3.90
CA ALA A 135 -8.04 0.74 -5.21
C ALA A 135 -9.55 0.45 -5.13
N TYR A 136 -10.29 0.86 -6.15
CA TYR A 136 -11.72 0.53 -6.29
C TYR A 136 -11.91 -0.79 -7.04
N PRO A 137 -13.01 -1.51 -6.79
CA PRO A 137 -14.11 -1.18 -5.88
C PRO A 137 -13.79 -1.46 -4.40
N VAL A 138 -14.38 -0.65 -3.51
CA VAL A 138 -14.33 -0.85 -2.06
C VAL A 138 -15.75 -1.13 -1.58
N GLN A 139 -16.01 -2.32 -1.05
CA GLN A 139 -17.34 -2.78 -0.62
C GLN A 139 -17.38 -3.23 0.85
N ASP A 140 -16.24 -3.44 1.45
CA ASP A 140 -16.01 -4.00 2.78
C ASP A 140 -15.50 -2.98 3.80
N GLU A 141 -15.32 -1.72 3.38
CA GLU A 141 -14.79 -0.65 4.21
C GLU A 141 -15.42 0.70 3.86
N VAL A 142 -15.61 1.53 4.85
CA VAL A 142 -16.01 2.94 4.65
C VAL A 142 -14.76 3.81 4.59
N LEU A 143 -14.50 4.42 3.44
CA LEU A 143 -13.41 5.37 3.24
C LEU A 143 -13.95 6.80 3.34
N LEU A 144 -13.52 7.53 4.38
CA LEU A 144 -13.88 8.92 4.54
C LEU A 144 -12.90 9.82 3.79
N ALA A 145 -13.42 10.90 3.19
CA ALA A 145 -12.60 11.88 2.46
C ALA A 145 -11.54 12.57 3.35
N THR A 146 -11.69 12.51 4.67
CA THR A 146 -10.73 13.04 5.64
C THR A 146 -9.53 12.15 5.88
N ALA A 147 -9.57 10.88 5.41
CA ALA A 147 -8.45 9.96 5.53
C ALA A 147 -7.53 10.13 4.30
N PRO A 148 -6.38 10.79 4.45
CA PRO A 148 -5.48 11.04 3.31
C PRO A 148 -4.92 9.71 2.81
N PHE A 149 -4.72 9.62 1.48
CA PHE A 149 -4.10 8.46 0.83
C PHE A 149 -2.72 8.80 0.26
N ALA A 150 -2.45 10.06 -0.02
CA ALA A 150 -1.21 10.53 -0.65
C ALA A 150 -0.47 11.56 0.21
N GLY A 151 0.83 11.74 -0.08
CA GLY A 151 1.71 12.63 0.64
C GLY A 151 2.10 12.11 2.02
N ILE A 152 2.81 12.93 2.81
CA ILE A 152 3.35 12.56 4.12
C ILE A 152 2.27 12.03 5.07
N ARG A 153 1.11 12.72 5.13
CA ARG A 153 -0.01 12.29 5.97
C ARG A 153 -0.65 10.99 5.48
N GLY A 154 -0.67 10.79 4.15
CA GLY A 154 -1.14 9.53 3.55
C GLY A 154 -0.24 8.35 3.89
N ALA A 155 1.07 8.53 3.85
CA ALA A 155 2.05 7.54 4.28
C ALA A 155 1.83 7.15 5.75
N GLY A 156 1.67 8.13 6.66
CA GLY A 156 1.37 7.87 8.07
C GLY A 156 0.08 7.10 8.28
N HIS A 157 -0.97 7.46 7.55
CA HIS A 157 -2.25 6.76 7.62
C HIS A 157 -2.13 5.31 7.14
N MET A 158 -1.41 5.07 6.05
CA MET A 158 -1.17 3.71 5.54
C MET A 158 -0.36 2.87 6.54
N LEU A 159 0.72 3.38 7.09
CA LEU A 159 1.51 2.71 8.12
C LEU A 159 0.67 2.34 9.34
N GLN A 160 -0.15 3.27 9.83
CA GLN A 160 -1.07 3.00 10.94
C GLN A 160 -2.02 1.85 10.61
N ARG A 161 -2.58 1.79 9.39
CA ARG A 161 -3.44 0.69 8.96
C ARG A 161 -2.69 -0.64 8.94
N LEU A 162 -1.47 -0.67 8.42
CA LEU A 162 -0.65 -1.89 8.36
C LEU A 162 -0.31 -2.43 9.76
N TRP A 163 0.09 -1.56 10.70
CA TRP A 163 0.30 -1.99 12.09
C TRP A 163 -0.98 -2.49 12.74
N ASN A 164 -2.10 -1.81 12.54
CA ASN A 164 -3.39 -2.26 13.08
C ASN A 164 -3.79 -3.64 12.53
N LEU A 165 -3.54 -3.92 11.25
CA LEU A 165 -3.78 -5.24 10.66
C LEU A 165 -2.88 -6.29 11.30
N LYS A 166 -1.57 -6.00 11.48
CA LYS A 166 -0.62 -6.90 12.12
C LYS A 166 -1.01 -7.20 13.58
N ILE A 167 -1.34 -6.17 14.36
CA ILE A 167 -1.73 -6.31 15.77
C ILE A 167 -2.99 -7.16 15.90
N LYS A 168 -4.02 -6.88 15.10
CA LYS A 168 -5.26 -7.67 15.10
C LYS A 168 -5.02 -9.14 14.76
N ALA A 169 -4.06 -9.42 13.88
CA ALA A 169 -3.72 -10.79 13.52
C ALA A 169 -3.06 -11.60 14.67
N GLN A 170 -2.48 -10.92 15.65
CA GLN A 170 -1.79 -11.52 16.79
C GLN A 170 -2.68 -11.68 18.02
N LEU A 171 -3.84 -10.99 18.04
CA LEU A 171 -4.77 -11.11 19.15
C LEU A 171 -5.50 -12.46 19.08
N PRO A 172 -5.53 -13.24 20.17
CA PRO A 172 -6.38 -14.42 20.26
C PRO A 172 -7.84 -13.96 20.26
N TYR A 173 -8.64 -14.47 19.33
CA TYR A 173 -10.10 -14.37 19.36
C TYR A 173 -10.69 -15.51 20.17
#